data_9575def22cea037fd5f62102ad798f37
#
_entry.id   9575def22cea037fd5f62102ad798f37
#
_cell.length_a   1.000
_cell.length_b   1.000
_cell.length_c   1.000
_cell.angle_alpha   90.00
_cell.angle_beta   90.00
_cell.angle_gamma   90.00
#
_symmetry.space_group_name_H-M   'P 1'
#
loop_
_entity.id
_entity.type
_entity.pdbx_description
1 polymer ?
#
loop_
_entity_poly.entity_id
_entity_poly.type
_entity_poly.pdbx_seq_one_letter_code
_entity_poly.pdbx_strand_id
1 'polypeptide(L)'
;LIVLCMYLVTAMVASSETIIIRTDEHNAANHVEDGQFTTFLPLTDEQEKDITDKGVTLERMYSLDIKAEDGSTLRVMKNRRNIDLVELISGEYPSKDNEAVVERRYAEEHSLDVGSKLTVGGTEYTVCGIGASPDYDAPYQNMSDMAVSSKNFGIIFVTDSEYERVSDSSKSAQTFTYGYLLGNDMTDDKLKELIEDFDFDYTKVTDKYYLETVNEALEKRTEIENGINDLAEGADKLHNGLKDLSDGADTLYGGMNDLSDGADKLYDGLKTLYDGTVQLHTGMTSIYEGASALDKGLGELSGGASSLNSAIAGADSAGLIPPTMNALVSGADSLASGLKSAKSGSSELVSGISSANRGAEQLSTGATDAVNGAKELADGA
;
A
#
# COMPACT_ATOMS: atom_id res chain seq x y z
N LEU A 1 25.10 -22.17 -37.71
CA LEU A 1 24.34 -22.22 -36.44
C LEU A 1 25.15 -21.66 -35.26
N ILE A 2 26.38 -22.15 -35.01
CA ILE A 2 27.24 -21.73 -33.89
C ILE A 2 27.50 -20.21 -33.95
N VAL A 3 27.89 -19.66 -35.09
CA VAL A 3 28.15 -18.22 -35.28
C VAL A 3 26.89 -17.39 -35.01
N LEU A 4 25.73 -17.85 -35.43
CA LEU A 4 24.44 -17.18 -35.16
C LEU A 4 24.10 -17.19 -33.67
N CYS A 5 24.31 -18.32 -32.99
CA CYS A 5 24.10 -18.44 -31.54
C CYS A 5 25.06 -17.53 -30.76
N MET A 6 26.35 -17.49 -31.15
CA MET A 6 27.33 -16.58 -30.51
C MET A 6 26.96 -15.11 -30.73
N TYR A 7 26.53 -14.75 -31.94
CA TYR A 7 26.05 -13.38 -32.23
C TYR A 7 24.84 -12.99 -31.38
N LEU A 8 23.86 -13.90 -31.27
CA LEU A 8 22.66 -13.71 -30.46
C LEU A 8 22.99 -13.53 -28.97
N VAL A 9 23.87 -14.39 -28.41
CA VAL A 9 24.31 -14.30 -27.01
C VAL A 9 25.06 -12.98 -26.80
N THR A 10 25.99 -12.62 -27.70
CA THR A 10 26.75 -11.36 -27.57
C THR A 10 25.83 -10.14 -27.67
N ALA A 11 24.83 -10.16 -28.56
CA ALA A 11 23.84 -9.09 -28.69
C ALA A 11 22.96 -8.99 -27.45
N MET A 12 22.51 -10.10 -26.86
CA MET A 12 21.76 -10.12 -25.60
C MET A 12 22.57 -9.57 -24.43
N VAL A 13 23.84 -9.96 -24.29
CA VAL A 13 24.72 -9.46 -23.22
C VAL A 13 24.97 -7.97 -23.40
N ALA A 14 25.31 -7.51 -24.61
CA ALA A 14 25.52 -6.10 -24.88
C ALA A 14 24.26 -5.26 -24.66
N SER A 15 23.08 -5.80 -25.03
CA SER A 15 21.80 -5.15 -24.73
C SER A 15 21.54 -5.06 -23.22
N SER A 16 21.86 -6.13 -22.45
CA SER A 16 21.67 -6.12 -20.99
C SER A 16 22.57 -5.09 -20.31
N GLU A 17 23.84 -5.00 -20.69
CA GLU A 17 24.78 -4.00 -20.16
C GLU A 17 24.32 -2.56 -20.47
N THR A 18 23.78 -2.31 -21.68
CA THR A 18 23.27 -0.99 -22.05
C THR A 18 22.07 -0.59 -21.21
N ILE A 19 21.17 -1.54 -20.91
CA ILE A 19 20.01 -1.28 -20.06
C ILE A 19 20.45 -0.93 -18.64
N ILE A 20 21.39 -1.68 -18.04
CA ILE A 20 21.91 -1.39 -16.68
C ILE A 20 22.47 0.04 -16.62
N ILE A 21 23.40 0.36 -17.53
CA ILE A 21 24.05 1.68 -17.54
C ILE A 21 23.03 2.80 -17.68
N ARG A 22 22.03 2.66 -18.56
CA ARG A 22 21.01 3.71 -18.75
C ARG A 22 20.06 3.82 -17.59
N THR A 23 19.71 2.70 -16.93
CA THR A 23 18.92 2.77 -15.71
C THR A 23 19.69 3.45 -14.59
N ASP A 24 20.97 3.11 -14.41
CA ASP A 24 21.82 3.73 -13.39
C ASP A 24 21.99 5.25 -13.66
N GLU A 25 22.24 5.64 -14.93
CA GLU A 25 22.30 7.05 -15.33
C GLU A 25 20.99 7.79 -15.08
N HIS A 26 19.84 7.18 -15.42
CA HIS A 26 18.52 7.76 -15.19
C HIS A 26 18.21 7.89 -13.69
N ASN A 27 18.48 6.85 -12.92
CA ASN A 27 18.27 6.85 -11.47
C ASN A 27 19.13 7.92 -10.79
N ALA A 28 20.39 8.03 -11.19
CA ALA A 28 21.30 9.05 -10.67
C ALA A 28 20.88 10.48 -11.08
N ALA A 29 20.43 10.67 -12.32
CA ALA A 29 20.03 11.98 -12.83
C ALA A 29 18.73 12.49 -12.17
N ASN A 30 17.79 11.60 -11.87
CA ASN A 30 16.51 11.93 -11.28
C ASN A 30 16.46 11.70 -9.76
N HIS A 31 17.58 11.33 -9.15
CA HIS A 31 17.68 11.06 -7.71
C HIS A 31 16.57 10.10 -7.26
N VAL A 32 16.45 8.97 -7.96
CA VAL A 32 15.40 8.00 -7.66
C VAL A 32 15.49 7.54 -6.21
N GLU A 33 14.36 7.55 -5.52
CA GLU A 33 14.25 7.21 -4.11
C GLU A 33 14.75 5.78 -3.79
N ASP A 34 15.34 5.59 -2.62
CA ASP A 34 15.60 4.25 -2.07
C ASP A 34 14.30 3.62 -1.57
N GLY A 35 13.34 4.45 -1.17
CA GLY A 35 12.00 4.05 -0.78
C GLY A 35 11.16 5.23 -0.31
N GLN A 36 9.91 4.92 0.04
CA GLN A 36 8.95 5.92 0.54
C GLN A 36 8.13 5.35 1.70
N PHE A 37 7.64 6.25 2.54
CA PHE A 37 6.68 5.94 3.58
C PHE A 37 5.57 6.98 3.63
N THR A 38 4.40 6.58 4.15
CA THR A 38 3.24 7.46 4.30
C THR A 38 2.80 7.49 5.75
N THR A 39 2.48 8.67 6.26
CA THR A 39 1.95 8.88 7.61
C THR A 39 0.53 9.46 7.55
N PHE A 40 -0.26 9.27 8.62
CA PHE A 40 -1.59 9.88 8.73
C PHE A 40 -1.54 11.37 9.09
N LEU A 41 -0.41 11.83 9.61
CA LEU A 41 -0.14 13.23 9.95
C LEU A 41 1.20 13.63 9.36
N PRO A 42 1.39 14.88 8.98
CA PRO A 42 2.71 15.34 8.56
C PRO A 42 3.70 15.21 9.71
N LEU A 43 4.92 14.87 9.40
CA LEU A 43 6.02 14.96 10.35
C LEU A 43 6.20 16.41 10.80
N THR A 44 6.56 16.61 12.04
CA THR A 44 6.99 17.92 12.53
C THR A 44 8.40 18.22 12.02
N ASP A 45 8.77 19.50 11.98
CA ASP A 45 10.13 19.92 11.59
C ASP A 45 11.22 19.29 12.46
N GLU A 46 10.91 18.96 13.73
CA GLU A 46 11.80 18.27 14.66
C GLU A 46 11.97 16.80 14.25
N GLN A 47 10.88 16.10 13.94
CA GLN A 47 10.91 14.71 13.47
C GLN A 47 11.65 14.57 12.12
N GLU A 48 11.41 15.48 11.16
CA GLU A 48 12.15 15.49 9.90
C GLU A 48 13.64 15.76 10.14
N LYS A 49 13.96 16.67 11.07
CA LYS A 49 15.33 16.95 11.44
C LYS A 49 16.01 15.73 12.07
N ASP A 50 15.32 14.99 12.94
CA ASP A 50 15.84 13.77 13.55
C ASP A 50 16.19 12.70 12.52
N ILE A 51 15.42 12.62 11.41
CA ILE A 51 15.70 11.73 10.29
C ILE A 51 16.91 12.25 9.49
N THR A 52 16.91 13.53 9.14
CA THR A 52 17.96 14.11 8.29
C THR A 52 19.32 14.21 9.00
N ASP A 53 19.35 14.45 10.31
CA ASP A 53 20.57 14.45 11.12
C ASP A 53 21.25 13.05 11.15
N LYS A 54 20.50 11.98 10.82
CA LYS A 54 21.01 10.61 10.64
C LYS A 54 21.52 10.33 9.23
N GLY A 55 21.57 11.35 8.37
CA GLY A 55 22.11 11.26 7.02
C GLY A 55 21.11 10.80 5.97
N VAL A 56 19.81 10.78 6.28
CA VAL A 56 18.75 10.49 5.31
C VAL A 56 18.34 11.79 4.62
N THR A 57 18.24 11.76 3.30
CA THR A 57 17.60 12.85 2.55
C THR A 57 16.11 12.57 2.44
N LEU A 58 15.27 13.56 2.73
CA LEU A 58 13.81 13.46 2.61
C LEU A 58 13.28 14.41 1.54
N GLU A 59 12.24 13.96 0.84
CA GLU A 59 11.39 14.79 0.00
C GLU A 59 9.93 14.66 0.43
N ARG A 60 9.25 15.79 0.67
CA ARG A 60 7.81 15.80 0.97
C ARG A 60 7.00 15.59 -0.31
N MET A 61 6.53 14.38 -0.54
CA MET A 61 5.74 13.99 -1.71
C MET A 61 4.22 14.04 -1.39
N TYR A 62 3.80 15.08 -0.72
CA TYR A 62 2.40 15.27 -0.35
C TYR A 62 1.51 15.38 -1.56
N SER A 63 0.33 14.80 -1.49
CA SER A 63 -0.60 14.78 -2.60
C SER A 63 -2.06 14.97 -2.19
N LEU A 64 -2.85 15.47 -3.14
CA LEU A 64 -4.29 15.65 -3.05
C LEU A 64 -4.95 15.13 -4.32
N ASP A 65 -5.93 14.24 -4.20
CA ASP A 65 -6.70 13.75 -5.33
C ASP A 65 -7.92 14.67 -5.55
N ILE A 66 -7.93 15.40 -6.66
CA ILE A 66 -8.95 16.41 -6.99
C ILE A 66 -9.62 16.09 -8.33
N LYS A 67 -10.94 16.32 -8.43
CA LYS A 67 -11.66 16.11 -9.68
C LYS A 67 -11.38 17.23 -10.67
N ALA A 68 -11.06 16.84 -11.90
CA ALA A 68 -11.04 17.72 -13.05
C ALA A 68 -12.46 17.94 -13.61
N GLU A 69 -12.61 18.91 -14.49
CA GLU A 69 -13.92 19.27 -15.10
C GLU A 69 -14.50 18.12 -15.93
N ASP A 70 -13.68 17.31 -16.55
CA ASP A 70 -14.07 16.14 -17.34
C ASP A 70 -14.46 14.90 -16.50
N GLY A 71 -14.35 15.02 -15.16
CA GLY A 71 -14.67 13.96 -14.20
C GLY A 71 -13.51 13.04 -13.86
N SER A 72 -12.36 13.16 -14.53
CA SER A 72 -11.12 12.47 -14.15
C SER A 72 -10.62 12.93 -12.78
N THR A 73 -9.73 12.18 -12.17
CA THR A 73 -9.07 12.57 -10.92
C THR A 73 -7.64 12.95 -11.21
N LEU A 74 -7.23 14.10 -10.74
CA LEU A 74 -5.84 14.54 -10.80
C LEU A 74 -5.23 14.56 -9.42
N ARG A 75 -4.10 13.87 -9.28
CA ARG A 75 -3.24 13.95 -8.12
C ARG A 75 -2.39 15.20 -8.23
N VAL A 76 -2.67 16.17 -7.37
CA VAL A 76 -1.90 17.42 -7.31
C VAL A 76 -0.73 17.20 -6.36
N MET A 77 0.46 17.50 -6.80
CA MET A 77 1.70 17.36 -6.04
C MET A 77 2.55 18.63 -6.18
N LYS A 78 3.42 18.90 -5.19
CA LYS A 78 4.47 19.91 -5.34
C LYS A 78 5.49 19.46 -6.36
N ASN A 79 6.07 20.42 -7.12
CA ASN A 79 7.22 20.11 -7.94
C ASN A 79 8.41 19.72 -7.05
N ARG A 80 9.06 18.60 -7.36
CA ARG A 80 10.10 17.98 -6.55
C ARG A 80 11.47 18.62 -6.78
N ARG A 81 12.33 18.58 -5.76
CA ARG A 81 13.63 19.25 -5.79
C ARG A 81 14.81 18.33 -5.52
N ASN A 82 14.61 17.29 -4.72
CA ASN A 82 15.72 16.48 -4.21
C ASN A 82 15.63 15.02 -4.63
N ILE A 83 14.41 14.47 -4.68
CA ILE A 83 14.16 13.03 -4.90
C ILE A 83 13.07 12.88 -5.95
N ASP A 84 13.21 11.90 -6.83
CA ASP A 84 12.31 11.58 -7.93
C ASP A 84 11.95 12.81 -8.77
N LEU A 85 12.97 13.48 -9.26
CA LEU A 85 12.81 14.70 -10.03
C LEU A 85 11.92 14.45 -11.25
N VAL A 86 11.03 15.41 -11.52
CA VAL A 86 10.18 15.34 -12.69
C VAL A 86 11.03 15.59 -13.94
N GLU A 87 11.14 14.60 -14.81
CA GLU A 87 11.82 14.75 -16.11
C GLU A 87 10.87 15.38 -17.11
N LEU A 88 11.22 16.60 -17.58
CA LEU A 88 10.44 17.29 -18.60
C LEU A 88 10.69 16.70 -19.98
N ILE A 89 9.60 16.37 -20.67
CA ILE A 89 9.60 15.98 -22.09
C ILE A 89 9.46 17.22 -22.96
N SER A 90 8.66 18.20 -22.51
CA SER A 90 8.48 19.47 -23.18
C SER A 90 8.05 20.57 -22.21
N GLY A 91 8.30 21.83 -22.57
CA GLY A 91 7.93 22.98 -21.76
C GLY A 91 8.91 23.29 -20.65
N GLU A 92 8.41 23.87 -19.57
CA GLU A 92 9.17 24.35 -18.42
C GLU A 92 8.50 23.92 -17.11
N TYR A 93 9.25 23.95 -16.00
CA TYR A 93 8.68 23.76 -14.67
C TYR A 93 7.75 24.90 -14.27
N PRO A 94 6.75 24.64 -13.40
CA PRO A 94 5.84 25.67 -12.94
C PRO A 94 6.62 26.74 -12.17
N SER A 95 6.45 27.99 -12.54
CA SER A 95 7.11 29.14 -11.94
C SER A 95 6.15 30.12 -11.29
N LYS A 96 4.86 29.99 -11.58
CA LYS A 96 3.77 30.81 -11.07
C LYS A 96 2.62 29.93 -10.61
N ASP A 97 1.79 30.51 -9.76
CA ASP A 97 0.50 29.90 -9.41
C ASP A 97 -0.35 29.73 -10.68
N ASN A 98 -1.18 28.70 -10.69
CA ASN A 98 -1.98 28.28 -11.85
C ASN A 98 -1.15 27.79 -13.07
N GLU A 99 0.13 27.50 -12.92
CA GLU A 99 0.93 26.72 -13.86
C GLU A 99 1.08 25.29 -13.36
N ALA A 100 1.04 24.32 -14.26
CA ALA A 100 1.22 22.91 -13.91
C ALA A 100 2.04 22.17 -14.97
N VAL A 101 2.95 21.31 -14.52
CA VAL A 101 3.47 20.21 -15.32
C VAL A 101 2.49 19.06 -15.24
N VAL A 102 2.10 18.53 -16.39
CA VAL A 102 1.15 17.41 -16.48
C VAL A 102 1.90 16.12 -16.81
N GLU A 103 1.51 15.04 -16.14
CA GLU A 103 2.07 13.71 -16.43
C GLU A 103 1.79 13.33 -17.90
N ARG A 104 2.80 12.76 -18.54
CA ARG A 104 2.84 12.50 -19.98
C ARG A 104 1.65 11.70 -20.52
N ARG A 105 1.32 10.57 -19.87
CA ARG A 105 0.25 9.67 -20.38
C ARG A 105 -1.13 10.31 -20.26
N TYR A 106 -1.33 11.07 -19.18
CA TYR A 106 -2.56 11.85 -19.03
C TYR A 106 -2.64 12.95 -20.08
N ALA A 107 -1.53 13.68 -20.32
CA ALA A 107 -1.48 14.70 -21.35
C ALA A 107 -1.76 14.14 -22.77
N GLU A 108 -1.17 12.98 -23.10
CA GLU A 108 -1.42 12.27 -24.35
C GLU A 108 -2.88 11.87 -24.51
N GLU A 109 -3.48 11.26 -23.46
CA GLU A 109 -4.87 10.77 -23.50
C GLU A 109 -5.90 11.91 -23.62
N HIS A 110 -5.62 13.04 -22.97
CA HIS A 110 -6.49 14.22 -22.98
C HIS A 110 -6.12 15.25 -24.05
N SER A 111 -5.16 14.93 -24.94
CA SER A 111 -4.68 15.80 -26.01
C SER A 111 -4.25 17.19 -25.51
N LEU A 112 -3.52 17.20 -24.39
CA LEU A 112 -2.98 18.41 -23.78
C LEU A 112 -1.56 18.67 -24.28
N ASP A 113 -1.32 19.87 -24.76
CA ASP A 113 -0.01 20.38 -25.14
C ASP A 113 0.41 21.51 -24.19
N VAL A 114 1.69 21.89 -24.24
CA VAL A 114 2.18 23.08 -23.53
C VAL A 114 1.39 24.31 -24.00
N GLY A 115 0.83 25.03 -23.03
CA GLY A 115 -0.08 26.17 -23.26
C GLY A 115 -1.58 25.80 -23.20
N SER A 116 -1.93 24.53 -23.17
CA SER A 116 -3.32 24.08 -22.96
C SER A 116 -3.86 24.51 -21.60
N LYS A 117 -5.19 24.57 -21.48
CA LYS A 117 -5.89 24.87 -20.24
C LYS A 117 -6.48 23.59 -19.65
N LEU A 118 -6.36 23.46 -18.33
CA LEU A 118 -6.83 22.32 -17.56
C LEU A 118 -7.53 22.83 -16.31
N THR A 119 -8.79 22.46 -16.11
CA THR A 119 -9.56 22.87 -14.91
C THR A 119 -9.58 21.76 -13.88
N VAL A 120 -9.04 22.02 -12.69
CA VAL A 120 -8.95 21.08 -11.57
C VAL A 120 -9.55 21.72 -10.31
N GLY A 121 -10.55 21.10 -9.73
CA GLY A 121 -11.21 21.63 -8.53
C GLY A 121 -11.81 23.03 -8.71
N GLY A 122 -12.17 23.42 -9.95
CA GLY A 122 -12.66 24.74 -10.28
C GLY A 122 -11.55 25.80 -10.51
N THR A 123 -10.27 25.42 -10.41
CA THR A 123 -9.13 26.28 -10.74
C THR A 123 -8.64 25.95 -12.14
N GLU A 124 -8.47 26.97 -13.00
CA GLU A 124 -7.88 26.83 -14.33
C GLU A 124 -6.36 26.90 -14.23
N TYR A 125 -5.69 25.86 -14.72
CA TYR A 125 -4.24 25.77 -14.85
C TYR A 125 -3.81 25.93 -16.30
N THR A 126 -2.65 26.53 -16.51
CA THR A 126 -1.94 26.49 -17.78
C THR A 126 -0.92 25.37 -17.73
N VAL A 127 -0.99 24.45 -18.67
CA VAL A 127 0.03 23.42 -18.85
C VAL A 127 1.33 24.09 -19.25
N CYS A 128 2.28 24.26 -18.33
CA CYS A 128 3.56 24.87 -18.61
C CYS A 128 4.61 23.85 -19.09
N GLY A 129 4.39 22.58 -18.78
CA GLY A 129 5.24 21.47 -19.20
C GLY A 129 4.54 20.14 -19.17
N ILE A 130 5.12 19.17 -19.88
CA ILE A 130 4.73 17.78 -19.87
C ILE A 130 5.95 16.98 -19.44
N GLY A 131 5.78 16.09 -18.47
CA GLY A 131 6.90 15.35 -17.89
C GLY A 131 6.49 13.99 -17.34
N ALA A 132 7.45 13.30 -16.78
CA ALA A 132 7.27 12.05 -16.05
C ALA A 132 8.09 12.09 -14.76
N SER A 133 7.64 11.36 -13.76
CA SER A 133 8.38 11.17 -12.50
C SER A 133 8.68 9.70 -12.32
N PRO A 134 9.88 9.33 -11.82
CA PRO A 134 10.29 7.94 -11.70
C PRO A 134 9.33 7.05 -10.90
N ASP A 135 8.76 7.56 -9.81
CA ASP A 135 7.81 6.85 -8.97
C ASP A 135 6.41 6.68 -9.61
N TYR A 136 6.14 7.37 -10.74
CA TYR A 136 4.89 7.29 -11.48
C TYR A 136 5.08 6.89 -12.95
N ASP A 137 6.06 6.07 -13.25
CA ASP A 137 6.20 5.46 -14.58
C ASP A 137 4.94 4.71 -15.03
N ALA A 138 4.20 4.18 -14.05
CA ALA A 138 2.85 3.65 -14.24
C ALA A 138 1.90 4.31 -13.22
N PRO A 139 1.20 5.41 -13.59
CA PRO A 139 0.37 6.15 -12.66
C PRO A 139 -0.91 5.39 -12.31
N TYR A 140 -0.84 4.61 -11.23
CA TYR A 140 -2.01 4.01 -10.59
C TYR A 140 -2.64 4.99 -9.62
N GLN A 141 -3.97 5.08 -9.63
CA GLN A 141 -4.68 5.87 -8.63
C GLN A 141 -4.59 5.21 -7.25
N ASN A 142 -4.82 3.89 -7.21
CA ASN A 142 -4.72 3.09 -5.99
C ASN A 142 -3.80 1.89 -6.20
N MET A 143 -3.17 1.42 -5.15
CA MET A 143 -2.30 0.22 -5.18
C MET A 143 -3.06 -1.07 -5.54
N SER A 144 -4.39 -1.07 -5.42
CA SER A 144 -5.27 -2.18 -5.79
C SER A 144 -5.68 -2.19 -7.26
N ASP A 145 -5.36 -1.15 -8.03
CA ASP A 145 -5.77 -1.04 -9.41
C ASP A 145 -5.02 -2.06 -10.27
N MET A 146 -5.75 -2.80 -11.11
CA MET A 146 -5.17 -3.84 -11.97
C MET A 146 -4.54 -3.29 -13.25
N ALA A 147 -4.86 -2.04 -13.61
CA ALA A 147 -4.36 -1.40 -14.82
C ALA A 147 -4.30 0.13 -14.64
N VAL A 148 -3.34 0.75 -15.32
CA VAL A 148 -3.26 2.21 -15.44
C VAL A 148 -4.42 2.71 -16.31
N SER A 149 -5.07 3.79 -15.86
CA SER A 149 -6.16 4.42 -16.59
C SER A 149 -5.93 5.92 -16.72
N SER A 150 -5.07 6.33 -17.63
CA SER A 150 -4.74 7.75 -17.87
C SER A 150 -5.93 8.59 -18.35
N LYS A 151 -7.03 7.93 -18.76
CA LYS A 151 -8.30 8.58 -19.03
C LYS A 151 -9.01 9.07 -17.76
N ASN A 152 -8.85 8.33 -16.64
CA ASN A 152 -9.58 8.61 -15.41
C ASN A 152 -8.69 9.17 -14.30
N PHE A 153 -7.38 9.00 -14.43
CA PHE A 153 -6.41 9.43 -13.43
C PHE A 153 -5.14 9.96 -14.08
N GLY A 154 -4.62 11.04 -13.52
CA GLY A 154 -3.34 11.66 -13.89
C GLY A 154 -2.70 12.37 -12.73
N ILE A 155 -1.53 12.95 -13.00
CA ILE A 155 -0.74 13.66 -12.00
C ILE A 155 -0.37 15.02 -12.56
N ILE A 156 -0.43 16.03 -11.68
CA ILE A 156 0.08 17.37 -11.99
C ILE A 156 1.03 17.83 -10.89
N PHE A 157 2.08 18.50 -11.32
CA PHE A 157 3.05 19.13 -10.43
C PHE A 157 2.91 20.64 -10.51
N VAL A 158 2.75 21.27 -9.35
CA VAL A 158 2.51 22.70 -9.22
C VAL A 158 3.57 23.35 -8.32
N THR A 159 3.58 24.68 -8.22
CA THR A 159 4.45 25.39 -7.28
C THR A 159 4.08 25.08 -5.83
N ASP A 160 5.01 25.31 -4.90
CA ASP A 160 4.76 25.13 -3.45
C ASP A 160 3.58 25.98 -2.98
N SER A 161 3.55 27.28 -3.40
CA SER A 161 2.49 28.22 -3.04
C SER A 161 1.12 27.78 -3.55
N GLU A 162 1.08 27.28 -4.79
CA GLU A 162 -0.17 26.78 -5.39
C GLU A 162 -0.65 25.52 -4.70
N TYR A 163 0.27 24.58 -4.37
CA TYR A 163 -0.09 23.38 -3.64
C TYR A 163 -0.72 23.71 -2.28
N GLU A 164 -0.12 24.62 -1.51
CA GLU A 164 -0.64 25.05 -0.21
C GLU A 164 -2.00 25.71 -0.35
N ARG A 165 -2.18 26.60 -1.33
CA ARG A 165 -3.48 27.22 -1.62
C ARG A 165 -4.57 26.17 -1.92
N VAL A 166 -4.23 25.15 -2.70
CA VAL A 166 -5.14 24.07 -3.06
C VAL A 166 -5.43 23.19 -1.86
N SER A 167 -4.43 22.87 -1.06
CA SER A 167 -4.56 22.09 0.18
C SER A 167 -5.50 22.76 1.18
N ASP A 168 -5.34 24.07 1.40
CA ASP A 168 -6.15 24.85 2.33
C ASP A 168 -7.62 24.98 1.89
N SER A 169 -7.86 25.02 0.58
CA SER A 169 -9.20 25.19 0.00
C SER A 169 -9.91 23.88 -0.30
N SER A 170 -9.18 22.78 -0.39
CA SER A 170 -9.73 21.47 -0.76
C SER A 170 -10.45 20.81 0.41
N LYS A 171 -11.48 20.01 0.07
CA LYS A 171 -12.14 19.08 1.00
C LYS A 171 -11.54 17.66 0.92
N SER A 172 -10.61 17.44 -0.02
CA SER A 172 -9.94 16.15 -0.18
C SER A 172 -8.94 15.94 0.96
N ALA A 173 -8.86 14.71 1.46
CA ALA A 173 -7.84 14.35 2.42
C ALA A 173 -6.47 14.44 1.77
N GLN A 174 -5.52 15.03 2.48
CA GLN A 174 -4.13 15.09 2.07
C GLN A 174 -3.42 13.80 2.43
N THR A 175 -2.62 13.28 1.51
CA THR A 175 -1.73 12.14 1.77
C THR A 175 -0.33 12.65 2.03
N PHE A 176 0.25 12.27 3.16
CA PHE A 176 1.58 12.69 3.60
C PHE A 176 2.61 11.59 3.31
N THR A 177 3.09 11.55 2.09
CA THR A 177 4.14 10.63 1.65
C THR A 177 5.50 11.34 1.68
N TYR A 178 6.53 10.60 2.07
CA TYR A 178 7.92 11.04 2.10
C TYR A 178 8.76 10.06 1.31
N GLY A 179 9.41 10.52 0.25
CA GLY A 179 10.48 9.79 -0.41
C GLY A 179 11.79 10.00 0.34
N TYR A 180 12.65 9.00 0.35
CA TYR A 180 13.93 9.10 1.04
C TYR A 180 15.09 8.50 0.25
N LEU A 181 16.29 9.07 0.49
CA LEU A 181 17.57 8.47 0.12
C LEU A 181 18.35 8.19 1.39
N LEU A 182 18.83 6.97 1.53
CA LEU A 182 19.57 6.51 2.70
C LEU A 182 21.02 6.99 2.66
N GLY A 183 21.50 7.46 3.80
CA GLY A 183 22.93 7.68 3.99
C GLY A 183 23.69 6.37 4.31
N ASN A 184 25.02 6.45 4.30
CA ASN A 184 25.89 5.27 4.36
C ASN A 184 25.69 4.34 5.58
N ASP A 185 25.16 4.86 6.70
CA ASP A 185 24.99 4.13 7.96
C ASP A 185 23.50 3.82 8.28
N MET A 186 22.56 4.25 7.42
CA MET A 186 21.14 4.06 7.59
C MET A 186 20.66 2.89 6.71
N THR A 187 19.67 2.15 7.24
CA THR A 187 18.95 1.10 6.51
C THR A 187 17.46 1.33 6.63
N ASP A 188 16.67 0.72 5.72
CA ASP A 188 15.20 0.79 5.77
C ASP A 188 14.64 0.37 7.13
N ASP A 189 15.16 -0.71 7.72
CA ASP A 189 14.71 -1.20 9.03
C ASP A 189 14.96 -0.16 10.14
N LYS A 190 16.14 0.47 10.16
CA LYS A 190 16.48 1.50 11.13
C LYS A 190 15.65 2.76 10.97
N LEU A 191 15.38 3.15 9.70
CA LEU A 191 14.52 4.30 9.42
C LEU A 191 13.09 4.01 9.86
N LYS A 192 12.60 2.81 9.60
CA LYS A 192 11.27 2.36 10.04
C LYS A 192 11.16 2.38 11.56
N GLU A 193 12.11 1.79 12.29
CA GLU A 193 12.15 1.81 13.77
C GLU A 193 12.11 3.24 14.29
N LEU A 194 12.89 4.15 13.70
CA LEU A 194 12.92 5.56 14.08
C LEU A 194 11.54 6.23 13.91
N ILE A 195 10.85 5.95 12.79
CA ILE A 195 9.54 6.54 12.52
C ILE A 195 8.46 5.96 13.44
N GLU A 196 8.53 4.65 13.73
CA GLU A 196 7.61 3.96 14.64
C GLU A 196 7.73 4.49 16.08
N ASP A 197 8.91 4.99 16.48
CA ASP A 197 9.15 5.59 17.79
C ASP A 197 8.64 7.04 17.92
N PHE A 198 8.21 7.67 16.82
CA PHE A 198 7.69 9.03 16.87
C PHE A 198 6.32 9.10 17.58
N ASP A 199 6.16 10.08 18.44
CA ASP A 199 4.87 10.38 19.08
C ASP A 199 4.01 11.22 18.13
N PHE A 200 2.93 10.61 17.62
CA PHE A 200 1.95 11.27 16.78
C PHE A 200 0.67 11.58 17.57
N ASP A 201 0.20 12.82 17.46
CA ASP A 201 -1.10 13.21 18.01
C ASP A 201 -2.24 12.69 17.12
N TYR A 202 -2.58 11.42 17.27
CA TYR A 202 -3.62 10.75 16.48
C TYR A 202 -5.00 11.40 16.56
N THR A 203 -5.23 12.31 17.53
CA THR A 203 -6.50 13.07 17.59
C THR A 203 -6.64 14.07 16.44
N LYS A 204 -5.55 14.39 15.76
CA LYS A 204 -5.50 15.31 14.62
C LYS A 204 -5.65 14.62 13.26
N VAL A 205 -5.71 13.30 13.23
CA VAL A 205 -5.87 12.56 11.97
C VAL A 205 -7.20 12.89 11.33
N THR A 206 -7.18 13.39 10.10
CA THR A 206 -8.37 13.71 9.31
C THR A 206 -8.60 12.75 8.15
N ASP A 207 -7.70 11.77 7.97
CA ASP A 207 -7.84 10.75 6.94
C ASP A 207 -9.16 9.99 7.11
N LYS A 208 -9.97 9.97 6.05
CA LYS A 208 -11.32 9.39 6.08
C LYS A 208 -11.28 7.89 6.40
N TYR A 209 -10.32 7.16 5.82
CA TYR A 209 -10.20 5.71 6.03
C TYR A 209 -9.82 5.38 7.48
N TYR A 210 -8.86 6.13 8.04
CA TYR A 210 -8.48 6.00 9.45
C TYR A 210 -9.67 6.28 10.37
N LEU A 211 -10.39 7.39 10.14
CA LEU A 211 -11.55 7.76 10.96
C LEU A 211 -12.69 6.75 10.85
N GLU A 212 -12.96 6.20 9.66
CA GLU A 212 -13.92 5.12 9.46
C GLU A 212 -13.50 3.88 10.25
N THR A 213 -12.22 3.47 10.16
CA THR A 213 -11.69 2.29 10.89
C THR A 213 -11.78 2.48 12.40
N VAL A 214 -11.44 3.67 12.91
CA VAL A 214 -11.55 3.97 14.35
C VAL A 214 -13.00 4.00 14.80
N ASN A 215 -13.90 4.61 14.02
CA ASN A 215 -15.32 4.63 14.34
C ASN A 215 -15.93 3.23 14.35
N GLU A 216 -15.60 2.39 13.35
CA GLU A 216 -16.01 0.97 13.35
C GLU A 216 -15.49 0.21 14.59
N ALA A 217 -14.25 0.47 15.00
CA ALA A 217 -13.68 -0.13 16.19
C ALA A 217 -14.40 0.34 17.47
N LEU A 218 -14.75 1.64 17.54
CA LEU A 218 -15.51 2.20 18.66
C LEU A 218 -16.95 1.68 18.70
N GLU A 219 -17.61 1.55 17.54
CA GLU A 219 -18.95 0.95 17.44
C GLU A 219 -18.93 -0.51 17.94
N LYS A 220 -17.97 -1.32 17.47
CA LYS A 220 -17.79 -2.70 17.94
C LYS A 220 -17.50 -2.78 19.43
N ARG A 221 -16.72 -1.84 19.96
CA ARG A 221 -16.49 -1.75 21.41
C ARG A 221 -17.79 -1.50 22.18
N THR A 222 -18.60 -0.58 21.70
CA THR A 222 -19.91 -0.27 22.30
C THR A 222 -20.86 -1.46 22.25
N GLU A 223 -20.87 -2.22 21.14
CA GLU A 223 -21.63 -3.47 21.03
C GLU A 223 -21.16 -4.51 22.06
N ILE A 224 -19.85 -4.64 22.27
CA ILE A 224 -19.27 -5.55 23.27
C ILE A 224 -19.63 -5.09 24.69
N GLU A 225 -19.53 -3.80 25.00
CA GLU A 225 -19.93 -3.21 26.29
C GLU A 225 -21.41 -3.46 26.58
N ASN A 226 -22.29 -3.27 25.59
CA ASN A 226 -23.71 -3.60 25.70
C ASN A 226 -23.93 -5.11 25.91
N GLY A 227 -23.23 -5.96 25.18
CA GLY A 227 -23.29 -7.40 25.37
C GLY A 227 -22.82 -7.88 26.76
N ILE A 228 -21.84 -7.17 27.35
CA ILE A 228 -21.38 -7.42 28.73
C ILE A 228 -22.47 -7.01 29.74
N ASN A 229 -23.12 -5.87 29.52
CA ASN A 229 -24.24 -5.41 30.36
C ASN A 229 -25.43 -6.36 30.27
N ASP A 230 -25.79 -6.82 29.05
CA ASP A 230 -26.82 -7.81 28.84
C ASP A 230 -26.50 -9.16 29.53
N LEU A 231 -25.20 -9.53 29.51
CA LEU A 231 -24.69 -10.70 30.20
C LEU A 231 -24.79 -10.55 31.73
N ALA A 232 -24.52 -9.37 32.26
CA ALA A 232 -24.67 -9.06 33.70
C ALA A 232 -26.14 -9.12 34.13
N GLU A 233 -27.07 -8.53 33.35
CA GLU A 233 -28.52 -8.67 33.59
C GLU A 233 -28.98 -10.13 33.47
N GLY A 234 -28.44 -10.89 32.52
CA GLY A 234 -28.71 -12.30 32.36
C GLY A 234 -28.23 -13.10 33.55
N ALA A 235 -27.06 -12.77 34.12
CA ALA A 235 -26.52 -13.39 35.31
C ALA A 235 -27.37 -13.11 36.57
N ASP A 236 -27.87 -11.88 36.73
CA ASP A 236 -28.79 -11.53 37.81
C ASP A 236 -30.14 -12.25 37.70
N LYS A 237 -30.68 -12.40 36.50
CA LYS A 237 -31.87 -13.19 36.23
C LYS A 237 -31.65 -14.68 36.52
N LEU A 238 -30.47 -15.20 36.15
CA LEU A 238 -30.08 -16.57 36.44
C LEU A 238 -29.91 -16.80 37.94
N HIS A 239 -29.32 -15.83 38.68
CA HIS A 239 -29.17 -15.88 40.15
C HIS A 239 -30.53 -15.91 40.85
N ASN A 240 -31.47 -15.08 40.41
CA ASN A 240 -32.84 -15.07 40.93
C ASN A 240 -33.57 -16.37 40.56
N GLY A 241 -33.41 -16.88 39.34
CA GLY A 241 -33.97 -18.16 38.91
C GLY A 241 -33.41 -19.35 39.66
N LEU A 242 -32.13 -19.34 40.03
CA LEU A 242 -31.50 -20.37 40.89
C LEU A 242 -32.04 -20.32 42.33
N LYS A 243 -32.40 -19.11 42.80
CA LYS A 243 -33.03 -18.95 44.10
C LYS A 243 -34.45 -19.51 44.11
N ASP A 244 -35.20 -19.26 43.05
CA ASP A 244 -36.55 -19.84 42.85
C ASP A 244 -36.50 -21.35 42.60
N LEU A 245 -35.35 -21.85 42.10
CA LEU A 245 -35.11 -23.29 41.86
C LEU A 245 -34.86 -24.09 43.15
N SER A 246 -34.42 -23.40 44.24
CA SER A 246 -34.25 -24.04 45.56
C SER A 246 -35.54 -24.63 46.14
N ASP A 247 -36.70 -24.14 45.69
CA ASP A 247 -38.02 -24.60 46.11
C ASP A 247 -38.63 -25.67 45.17
N GLY A 248 -37.92 -26.01 44.09
CA GLY A 248 -38.40 -26.95 43.07
C GLY A 248 -37.37 -28.02 42.68
N ALA A 249 -36.93 -28.87 43.64
CA ALA A 249 -35.91 -29.94 43.43
C ALA A 249 -36.25 -30.89 42.27
N ASP A 250 -37.50 -31.14 42.00
CA ASP A 250 -37.95 -32.02 40.90
C ASP A 250 -37.80 -31.34 39.52
N THR A 251 -37.84 -29.98 39.45
CA THR A 251 -37.66 -29.20 38.23
C THR A 251 -36.16 -29.10 37.86
N LEU A 252 -35.25 -29.14 38.87
CA LEU A 252 -33.82 -29.08 38.69
C LEU A 252 -33.28 -30.29 37.89
N TYR A 253 -33.84 -31.47 38.14
CA TYR A 253 -33.42 -32.70 37.45
C TYR A 253 -33.77 -32.66 35.94
N GLY A 254 -34.94 -32.13 35.61
CA GLY A 254 -35.31 -31.91 34.22
C GLY A 254 -34.42 -30.84 33.52
N GLY A 255 -34.10 -29.73 34.24
CA GLY A 255 -33.23 -28.69 33.73
C GLY A 255 -31.78 -29.13 33.58
N MET A 256 -31.28 -30.07 34.40
CA MET A 256 -29.95 -30.66 34.24
C MET A 256 -29.85 -31.57 33.00
N ASN A 257 -30.90 -32.32 32.67
CA ASN A 257 -30.93 -33.09 31.42
C ASN A 257 -30.95 -32.16 30.19
N ASP A 258 -31.74 -31.07 30.26
CA ASP A 258 -31.76 -30.07 29.19
C ASP A 258 -30.39 -29.33 29.03
N LEU A 259 -29.68 -29.13 30.17
CA LEU A 259 -28.35 -28.55 30.16
C LEU A 259 -27.29 -29.49 29.57
N SER A 260 -27.39 -30.80 29.90
CA SER A 260 -26.51 -31.83 29.31
C SER A 260 -26.69 -31.93 27.81
N ASP A 261 -27.96 -31.98 27.34
CA ASP A 261 -28.26 -31.96 25.91
C ASP A 261 -27.78 -30.67 25.21
N GLY A 262 -27.84 -29.55 25.93
CA GLY A 262 -27.32 -28.25 25.43
C GLY A 262 -25.80 -28.18 25.34
N ALA A 263 -25.11 -28.79 26.32
CA ALA A 263 -23.65 -28.90 26.35
C ALA A 263 -23.12 -29.81 25.22
N ASP A 264 -23.78 -30.93 24.94
CA ASP A 264 -23.45 -31.81 23.82
C ASP A 264 -23.57 -31.08 22.47
N LYS A 265 -24.66 -30.32 22.28
CA LYS A 265 -24.84 -29.51 21.07
C LYS A 265 -23.79 -28.39 20.94
N LEU A 266 -23.41 -27.75 22.06
CA LEU A 266 -22.35 -26.74 22.09
C LEU A 266 -20.99 -27.37 21.77
N TYR A 267 -20.70 -28.54 22.32
CA TYR A 267 -19.48 -29.30 22.01
C TYR A 267 -19.37 -29.60 20.51
N ASP A 268 -20.45 -30.10 19.92
CA ASP A 268 -20.51 -30.39 18.48
C ASP A 268 -20.34 -29.09 17.64
N GLY A 269 -20.93 -27.99 18.06
CA GLY A 269 -20.79 -26.71 17.43
C GLY A 269 -19.35 -26.14 17.50
N LEU A 270 -18.72 -26.24 18.68
CA LEU A 270 -17.33 -25.84 18.91
C LEU A 270 -16.35 -26.72 18.13
N LYS A 271 -16.63 -28.03 18.06
CA LYS A 271 -15.86 -28.96 17.24
C LYS A 271 -15.92 -28.60 15.76
N THR A 272 -17.12 -28.25 15.27
CA THR A 272 -17.30 -27.76 13.90
C THR A 272 -16.49 -26.46 13.64
N LEU A 273 -16.50 -25.56 14.63
CA LEU A 273 -15.69 -24.31 14.56
C LEU A 273 -14.18 -24.63 14.52
N TYR A 274 -13.72 -25.55 15.38
CA TYR A 274 -12.33 -26.01 15.39
C TYR A 274 -11.91 -26.57 14.02
N ASP A 275 -12.71 -27.49 13.48
CA ASP A 275 -12.44 -28.10 12.16
C ASP A 275 -12.38 -27.03 11.07
N GLY A 276 -13.25 -26.02 11.14
CA GLY A 276 -13.22 -24.86 10.24
C GLY A 276 -11.96 -24.00 10.38
N THR A 277 -11.48 -23.77 11.61
CA THR A 277 -10.24 -23.01 11.84
C THR A 277 -9.00 -23.76 11.36
N VAL A 278 -8.97 -25.10 11.49
CA VAL A 278 -7.90 -25.96 10.95
C VAL A 278 -7.89 -25.89 9.41
N GLN A 279 -9.08 -25.95 8.79
CA GLN A 279 -9.17 -25.81 7.33
C GLN A 279 -8.71 -24.42 6.87
N LEU A 280 -9.10 -23.36 7.60
CA LEU A 280 -8.64 -22.00 7.33
C LEU A 280 -7.13 -21.88 7.43
N HIS A 281 -6.54 -22.43 8.51
CA HIS A 281 -5.08 -22.42 8.68
C HIS A 281 -4.37 -23.17 7.54
N THR A 282 -4.87 -24.36 7.17
CA THR A 282 -4.34 -25.12 6.04
C THR A 282 -4.45 -24.37 4.72
N GLY A 283 -5.63 -23.76 4.48
CA GLY A 283 -5.85 -22.92 3.30
C GLY A 283 -4.92 -21.71 3.26
N MET A 284 -4.74 -21.04 4.40
CA MET A 284 -3.84 -19.90 4.53
C MET A 284 -2.37 -20.29 4.35
N THR A 285 -1.96 -21.47 4.81
CA THR A 285 -0.61 -22.00 4.58
C THR A 285 -0.40 -22.22 3.07
N SER A 286 -1.37 -22.81 2.38
CA SER A 286 -1.30 -23.00 0.93
C SER A 286 -1.24 -21.66 0.16
N ILE A 287 -2.02 -20.68 0.60
CA ILE A 287 -2.01 -19.32 0.02
C ILE A 287 -0.63 -18.66 0.30
N TYR A 288 -0.09 -18.82 1.49
CA TYR A 288 1.26 -18.31 1.83
C TYR A 288 2.34 -18.93 0.95
N GLU A 289 2.31 -20.24 0.74
CA GLU A 289 3.26 -20.94 -0.15
C GLU A 289 3.13 -20.43 -1.59
N GLY A 290 1.89 -20.29 -2.09
CA GLY A 290 1.63 -19.75 -3.41
C GLY A 290 2.07 -18.29 -3.56
N ALA A 291 1.79 -17.44 -2.56
CA ALA A 291 2.21 -16.05 -2.53
C ALA A 291 3.74 -15.93 -2.43
N SER A 292 4.40 -16.79 -1.66
CA SER A 292 5.85 -16.84 -1.54
C SER A 292 6.51 -17.28 -2.85
N ALA A 293 5.91 -18.25 -3.55
CA ALA A 293 6.37 -18.68 -4.87
C ALA A 293 6.21 -17.55 -5.91
N LEU A 294 5.07 -16.83 -5.86
CA LEU A 294 4.83 -15.65 -6.68
C LEU A 294 5.84 -14.54 -6.40
N ASP A 295 6.09 -14.25 -5.11
CA ASP A 295 7.07 -13.26 -4.69
C ASP A 295 8.47 -13.57 -5.20
N LYS A 296 8.89 -14.85 -5.11
CA LYS A 296 10.14 -15.34 -5.66
C LYS A 296 10.18 -15.20 -7.19
N GLY A 297 9.14 -15.63 -7.89
CA GLY A 297 9.03 -15.50 -9.35
C GLY A 297 9.06 -14.05 -9.83
N LEU A 298 8.37 -13.14 -9.12
CA LEU A 298 8.44 -11.70 -9.37
C LEU A 298 9.84 -11.14 -9.10
N GLY A 299 10.55 -11.67 -8.10
CA GLY A 299 11.96 -11.33 -7.84
C GLY A 299 12.87 -11.70 -9.00
N GLU A 300 12.74 -12.92 -9.49
CA GLU A 300 13.51 -13.43 -10.64
C GLU A 300 13.16 -12.64 -11.93
N LEU A 301 11.88 -12.39 -12.17
CA LEU A 301 11.41 -11.63 -13.33
C LEU A 301 11.84 -10.16 -13.25
N SER A 302 11.78 -9.55 -12.07
CA SER A 302 12.28 -8.18 -11.83
C SER A 302 13.79 -8.07 -12.06
N GLY A 303 14.55 -9.09 -11.62
CA GLY A 303 15.98 -9.18 -11.90
C GLY A 303 16.29 -9.31 -13.38
N GLY A 304 15.54 -10.17 -14.08
CA GLY A 304 15.63 -10.34 -15.53
C GLY A 304 15.26 -9.06 -16.31
N ALA A 305 14.17 -8.40 -15.92
CA ALA A 305 13.76 -7.13 -16.52
C ALA A 305 14.77 -6.00 -16.27
N SER A 306 15.35 -5.94 -15.07
CA SER A 306 16.41 -4.98 -14.74
C SER A 306 17.68 -5.23 -15.56
N SER A 307 18.03 -6.48 -15.76
CA SER A 307 19.16 -6.87 -16.60
C SER A 307 18.94 -6.52 -18.08
N LEU A 308 17.72 -6.78 -18.58
CA LEU A 308 17.31 -6.41 -19.95
C LEU A 308 17.30 -4.88 -20.12
N ASN A 309 16.71 -4.16 -19.16
CA ASN A 309 16.67 -2.70 -19.16
C ASN A 309 18.08 -2.11 -19.22
N SER A 310 18.98 -2.66 -18.43
CA SER A 310 20.39 -2.26 -18.37
C SER A 310 21.14 -2.53 -19.68
N ALA A 311 20.83 -3.65 -20.34
CA ALA A 311 21.44 -3.98 -21.64
C ALA A 311 20.94 -3.02 -22.75
N ILE A 312 19.66 -2.69 -22.77
CA ILE A 312 19.06 -1.72 -23.70
C ILE A 312 19.66 -0.34 -23.47
N ALA A 313 19.76 0.14 -22.22
CA ALA A 313 20.34 1.43 -21.86
C ALA A 313 21.85 1.50 -22.21
N GLY A 314 22.61 0.40 -22.02
CA GLY A 314 24.00 0.29 -22.44
C GLY A 314 24.16 0.38 -23.97
N ALA A 315 23.30 -0.29 -24.72
CA ALA A 315 23.30 -0.23 -26.18
C ALA A 315 22.91 1.18 -26.69
N ASP A 316 21.98 1.86 -26.03
CA ASP A 316 21.56 3.23 -26.34
C ASP A 316 22.70 4.21 -26.08
N SER A 317 23.38 4.13 -24.92
CA SER A 317 24.56 4.92 -24.58
C SER A 317 25.72 4.74 -25.55
N ALA A 318 25.87 3.52 -26.07
CA ALA A 318 26.88 3.18 -27.09
C ALA A 318 26.49 3.64 -28.50
N GLY A 319 25.33 4.26 -28.67
CA GLY A 319 24.83 4.69 -29.99
C GLY A 319 24.43 3.53 -30.91
N LEU A 320 24.18 2.35 -30.34
CA LEU A 320 23.80 1.16 -31.09
C LEU A 320 22.29 1.07 -31.33
N ILE A 321 21.51 1.86 -30.61
CA ILE A 321 20.05 1.94 -30.76
C ILE A 321 19.72 3.20 -31.59
N PRO A 322 19.09 3.03 -32.76
CA PRO A 322 18.66 4.17 -33.57
C PRO A 322 17.60 5.02 -32.84
N PRO A 323 17.56 6.35 -33.05
CA PRO A 323 16.53 7.21 -32.45
C PRO A 323 15.08 6.79 -32.71
N THR A 324 14.86 6.02 -33.78
CA THR A 324 13.55 5.43 -34.12
C THR A 324 13.10 4.35 -33.12
N MET A 325 13.99 3.86 -32.27
CA MET A 325 13.71 2.83 -31.24
C MET A 325 13.64 3.41 -29.83
N ASN A 326 13.56 4.72 -29.65
CA ASN A 326 13.41 5.36 -28.33
C ASN A 326 12.22 4.79 -27.50
N ALA A 327 11.17 4.32 -28.20
CA ALA A 327 10.05 3.64 -27.58
C ALA A 327 10.47 2.31 -26.89
N LEU A 328 11.49 1.61 -27.39
CA LEU A 328 12.01 0.39 -26.78
C LEU A 328 12.73 0.69 -25.46
N VAL A 329 13.54 1.75 -25.44
CA VAL A 329 14.26 2.21 -24.23
C VAL A 329 13.25 2.57 -23.15
N SER A 330 12.27 3.46 -23.49
CA SER A 330 11.21 3.87 -22.54
C SER A 330 10.32 2.71 -22.09
N GLY A 331 10.07 1.75 -22.98
CA GLY A 331 9.30 0.55 -22.66
C GLY A 331 10.03 -0.38 -21.68
N ALA A 332 11.34 -0.53 -21.84
CA ALA A 332 12.16 -1.32 -20.93
C ALA A 332 12.25 -0.70 -19.53
N ASP A 333 12.39 0.63 -19.44
CA ASP A 333 12.36 1.37 -18.16
C ASP A 333 11.01 1.20 -17.45
N SER A 334 9.92 1.34 -18.20
CA SER A 334 8.56 1.18 -17.67
C SER A 334 8.31 -0.23 -17.16
N LEU A 335 8.77 -1.25 -17.89
CA LEU A 335 8.67 -2.65 -17.50
C LEU A 335 9.46 -2.93 -16.21
N ALA A 336 10.71 -2.47 -16.14
CA ALA A 336 11.56 -2.67 -14.96
C ALA A 336 10.94 -2.01 -13.71
N SER A 337 10.43 -0.80 -13.84
CA SER A 337 9.77 -0.06 -12.76
C SER A 337 8.44 -0.71 -12.33
N GLY A 338 7.63 -1.14 -13.29
CA GLY A 338 6.38 -1.86 -13.03
C GLY A 338 6.61 -3.17 -12.28
N LEU A 339 7.61 -3.94 -12.69
CA LEU A 339 7.98 -5.19 -12.02
C LEU A 339 8.54 -4.97 -10.61
N LYS A 340 9.31 -3.90 -10.40
CA LYS A 340 9.79 -3.51 -9.06
C LYS A 340 8.60 -3.21 -8.14
N SER A 341 7.61 -2.46 -8.62
CA SER A 341 6.38 -2.15 -7.86
C SER A 341 5.55 -3.40 -7.59
N ALA A 342 5.39 -4.28 -8.58
CA ALA A 342 4.70 -5.57 -8.43
C ALA A 342 5.40 -6.45 -7.39
N LYS A 343 6.74 -6.49 -7.39
CA LYS A 343 7.54 -7.22 -6.40
C LYS A 343 7.31 -6.68 -4.98
N SER A 344 7.29 -5.35 -4.82
CA SER A 344 7.01 -4.73 -3.50
C SER A 344 5.61 -5.10 -3.00
N GLY A 345 4.59 -4.97 -3.84
CA GLY A 345 3.22 -5.36 -3.50
C GLY A 345 3.08 -6.86 -3.18
N SER A 346 3.80 -7.72 -3.90
CA SER A 346 3.84 -9.16 -3.61
C SER A 346 4.49 -9.45 -2.25
N SER A 347 5.57 -8.76 -1.90
CA SER A 347 6.23 -8.90 -0.59
C SER A 347 5.35 -8.44 0.56
N GLU A 348 4.58 -7.36 0.37
CA GLU A 348 3.58 -6.89 1.34
C GLU A 348 2.45 -7.91 1.48
N LEU A 349 1.98 -8.49 0.37
CA LEU A 349 0.98 -9.55 0.38
C LEU A 349 1.45 -10.77 1.17
N VAL A 350 2.67 -11.25 0.93
CA VAL A 350 3.29 -12.36 1.69
C VAL A 350 3.32 -12.04 3.19
N SER A 351 3.70 -10.81 3.55
CA SER A 351 3.74 -10.35 4.93
C SER A 351 2.35 -10.30 5.57
N GLY A 352 1.36 -9.81 4.84
CA GLY A 352 -0.05 -9.77 5.26
C GLY A 352 -0.62 -11.16 5.47
N ILE A 353 -0.38 -12.08 4.52
CA ILE A 353 -0.81 -13.47 4.62
C ILE A 353 -0.13 -14.18 5.80
N SER A 354 1.17 -13.94 6.02
CA SER A 354 1.89 -14.48 7.18
C SER A 354 1.27 -14.03 8.51
N SER A 355 0.88 -12.75 8.59
CA SER A 355 0.22 -12.21 9.78
C SER A 355 -1.18 -12.81 9.97
N ALA A 356 -1.95 -12.96 8.90
CA ALA A 356 -3.26 -13.58 8.94
C ALA A 356 -3.18 -15.09 9.30
N ASN A 357 -2.15 -15.80 8.81
CA ASN A 357 -1.91 -17.19 9.17
C ASN A 357 -1.63 -17.36 10.67
N ARG A 358 -0.82 -16.47 11.27
CA ARG A 358 -0.60 -16.45 12.73
C ARG A 358 -1.88 -16.15 13.49
N GLY A 359 -2.74 -15.26 12.99
CA GLY A 359 -4.05 -15.00 13.56
C GLY A 359 -4.97 -16.22 13.52
N ALA A 360 -4.96 -16.97 12.42
CA ALA A 360 -5.71 -18.21 12.28
C ALA A 360 -5.21 -19.31 13.24
N GLU A 361 -3.90 -19.41 13.46
CA GLU A 361 -3.29 -20.30 14.43
C GLU A 361 -3.72 -19.96 15.87
N GLN A 362 -3.72 -18.69 16.24
CA GLN A 362 -4.19 -18.21 17.53
C GLN A 362 -5.69 -18.52 17.72
N LEU A 363 -6.49 -18.32 16.67
CA LEU A 363 -7.92 -18.66 16.70
C LEU A 363 -8.15 -20.15 16.90
N SER A 364 -7.36 -20.98 16.22
CA SER A 364 -7.40 -22.45 16.38
C SER A 364 -7.08 -22.88 17.81
N THR A 365 -6.07 -22.25 18.42
CA THR A 365 -5.71 -22.50 19.83
C THR A 365 -6.86 -22.09 20.76
N GLY A 366 -7.43 -20.90 20.58
CA GLY A 366 -8.58 -20.45 21.37
C GLY A 366 -9.82 -21.34 21.21
N ALA A 367 -10.06 -21.87 20.00
CA ALA A 367 -11.12 -22.82 19.75
C ALA A 367 -10.88 -24.15 20.46
N THR A 368 -9.63 -24.62 20.51
CA THR A 368 -9.24 -25.83 21.26
C THR A 368 -9.52 -25.66 22.76
N ASP A 369 -9.14 -24.51 23.33
CA ASP A 369 -9.38 -24.20 24.74
C ASP A 369 -10.88 -24.13 25.04
N ALA A 370 -11.68 -23.57 24.15
CA ALA A 370 -13.12 -23.50 24.26
C ALA A 370 -13.79 -24.89 24.20
N VAL A 371 -13.31 -25.81 23.33
CA VAL A 371 -13.75 -27.20 23.25
C VAL A 371 -13.46 -27.94 24.57
N ASN A 372 -12.25 -27.75 25.11
CA ASN A 372 -11.87 -28.38 26.39
C ASN A 372 -12.72 -27.85 27.55
N GLY A 373 -12.97 -26.56 27.63
CA GLY A 373 -13.86 -25.97 28.65
C GLY A 373 -15.32 -26.44 28.53
N ALA A 374 -15.82 -26.58 27.28
CA ALA A 374 -17.17 -27.14 27.06
C ALA A 374 -17.26 -28.61 27.47
N LYS A 375 -16.21 -29.39 27.27
CA LYS A 375 -16.13 -30.78 27.71
C LYS A 375 -16.09 -30.88 29.24
N GLU A 376 -15.28 -30.05 29.90
CA GLU A 376 -15.26 -30.01 31.38
C GLU A 376 -16.61 -29.62 31.96
N LEU A 377 -17.35 -28.73 31.30
CA LEU A 377 -18.70 -28.35 31.69
C LEU A 377 -19.68 -29.52 31.54
N ALA A 378 -19.61 -30.28 30.44
CA ALA A 378 -20.44 -31.45 30.20
C ALA A 378 -20.11 -32.61 31.18
N ASP A 379 -18.83 -32.83 31.50
CA ASP A 379 -18.38 -33.85 32.46
C ASP A 379 -18.69 -33.46 33.92
N GLY A 380 -18.91 -32.16 34.21
CA GLY A 380 -19.24 -31.64 35.54
C GLY A 380 -20.75 -31.47 35.81
N ALA A 381 -21.58 -31.61 34.80
CA ALA A 381 -23.03 -31.53 34.86
C ALA A 381 -23.68 -32.93 35.03
#